data_ead7794f6e8c8495303c4fb776aee1fd
#
_entry.id   ead7794f6e8c8495303c4fb776aee1fd
#
_cell.length_a   1.000
_cell.length_b   1.000
_cell.length_c   1.000
_cell.angle_alpha   90.00
_cell.angle_beta   90.00
_cell.angle_gamma   90.00
#
_symmetry.space_group_name_H-M   'P 1'
#
loop_
_entity.id
_entity.type
_entity.pdbx_description
1 polymer ?
#
loop_
_entity_poly.entity_id
_entity_poly.type
_entity_poly.pdbx_seq_one_letter_code
_entity_poly.pdbx_strand_id
1 'polypeptide(L)'
;KVREEGYASKTIKEIVKEMYSYADMATMSSKKDGIVNMGGFIALNSEEIFRKATVFNIMFEGYITYGGMSGRDMNALAVGLMESTEFDYLETRIKQIEYLGNRLIEFGIPIQRPIGGHAVFIDATRFLPKLPKEQYIAQTLAIELYKEAGIRGVEIGTLLADRDPVTRENRYPALEMVRLAIPRRVYTNNHMDV
;
A
#
# COMPACT_ATOMS: atom_id res chain seq x y z
N LYS A 1 -5.43 0.93 -16.09
CA LYS A 1 -6.49 0.88 -17.09
C LYS A 1 -5.90 0.93 -18.52
N VAL A 2 -5.22 2.01 -18.89
CA VAL A 2 -4.70 2.20 -20.26
C VAL A 2 -3.44 1.38 -20.58
N ARG A 3 -2.79 0.81 -19.58
CA ARG A 3 -1.59 -0.02 -19.76
C ARG A 3 -1.88 -1.49 -20.01
N GLU A 4 -3.12 -1.92 -19.78
CA GLU A 4 -3.54 -3.31 -19.90
C GLU A 4 -4.43 -3.48 -21.12
N GLU A 5 -4.14 -4.48 -21.95
CA GLU A 5 -4.91 -4.80 -23.13
C GLU A 5 -6.36 -5.17 -22.74
N GLY A 6 -7.33 -4.67 -23.49
CA GLY A 6 -8.76 -4.91 -23.25
C GLY A 6 -9.39 -4.07 -22.14
N TYR A 7 -8.62 -3.29 -21.36
CA TYR A 7 -9.19 -2.51 -20.24
C TYR A 7 -9.43 -1.03 -20.54
N ALA A 8 -8.98 -0.52 -21.67
CA ALA A 8 -9.08 0.91 -22.00
C ALA A 8 -10.53 1.42 -22.03
N SER A 9 -11.47 0.60 -22.49
CA SER A 9 -12.91 0.95 -22.60
C SER A 9 -13.69 0.72 -21.29
N LYS A 10 -13.17 -0.06 -20.34
CA LYS A 10 -13.86 -0.34 -19.08
C LYS A 10 -13.80 0.85 -18.13
N THR A 11 -14.85 1.06 -17.36
CA THR A 11 -14.84 1.98 -16.23
C THR A 11 -13.99 1.42 -15.08
N ILE A 12 -13.56 2.26 -14.16
CA ILE A 12 -12.81 1.80 -12.97
C ILE A 12 -13.69 0.87 -12.13
N LYS A 13 -14.98 1.18 -11.98
CA LYS A 13 -15.93 0.35 -11.22
C LYS A 13 -16.07 -1.06 -11.82
N GLU A 14 -16.12 -1.18 -13.14
CA GLU A 14 -16.13 -2.49 -13.81
C GLU A 14 -14.84 -3.26 -13.58
N ILE A 15 -13.68 -2.60 -13.64
CA ILE A 15 -12.38 -3.23 -13.36
C ILE A 15 -12.31 -3.72 -11.92
N VAL A 16 -12.70 -2.89 -10.95
CA VAL A 16 -12.72 -3.27 -9.53
C VAL A 16 -13.66 -4.46 -9.29
N LYS A 17 -14.85 -4.41 -9.86
CA LYS A 17 -15.82 -5.53 -9.76
C LYS A 17 -15.26 -6.82 -10.34
N GLU A 18 -14.61 -6.75 -11.49
CA GLU A 18 -13.95 -7.89 -12.11
C GLU A 18 -12.84 -8.46 -11.23
N MET A 19 -11.97 -7.61 -10.69
CA MET A 19 -10.90 -8.06 -9.77
C MET A 19 -11.47 -8.81 -8.55
N TYR A 20 -12.50 -8.27 -7.93
CA TYR A 20 -13.14 -8.92 -6.78
C TYR A 20 -13.86 -10.22 -7.14
N SER A 21 -14.29 -10.40 -8.39
CA SER A 21 -14.95 -11.64 -8.82
C SER A 21 -14.01 -12.85 -8.87
N TYR A 22 -12.68 -12.63 -8.87
CA TYR A 22 -11.68 -13.69 -8.83
C TYR A 22 -11.29 -14.13 -7.41
N ALA A 23 -11.82 -13.46 -6.37
CA ALA A 23 -11.50 -13.73 -4.98
C ALA A 23 -12.71 -14.24 -4.21
N ASP A 24 -12.49 -15.19 -3.30
CA ASP A 24 -13.52 -15.68 -2.39
C ASP A 24 -13.84 -14.68 -1.29
N MET A 25 -12.85 -13.88 -0.92
CA MET A 25 -12.91 -12.91 0.15
C MET A 25 -12.00 -11.70 -0.17
N ALA A 26 -12.42 -10.53 0.29
CA ALA A 26 -11.61 -9.32 0.26
C ALA A 26 -11.62 -8.62 1.60
N THR A 27 -10.48 -8.08 2.00
CA THR A 27 -10.34 -7.23 3.19
C THR A 27 -9.81 -5.86 2.77
N MET A 28 -10.26 -4.81 3.43
CA MET A 28 -9.79 -3.46 3.15
C MET A 28 -9.56 -2.67 4.44
N SER A 29 -8.43 -2.00 4.50
CA SER A 29 -8.20 -0.94 5.49
C SER A 29 -8.68 0.39 4.89
N SER A 30 -9.86 0.83 5.29
CA SER A 30 -10.56 1.96 4.66
C SER A 30 -9.87 3.30 4.88
N LYS A 31 -9.07 3.45 5.94
CA LYS A 31 -8.24 4.64 6.18
C LYS A 31 -7.17 4.90 5.12
N LYS A 32 -7.00 3.98 4.18
CA LYS A 32 -6.14 4.11 3.01
C LYS A 32 -6.99 4.43 1.78
N ASP A 33 -7.42 3.42 1.04
CA ASP A 33 -8.09 3.61 -0.24
C ASP A 33 -9.58 3.94 -0.12
N GLY A 34 -10.18 3.76 1.06
CA GLY A 34 -11.53 4.25 1.36
C GLY A 34 -11.63 5.75 1.64
N ILE A 35 -10.50 6.49 1.66
CA ILE A 35 -10.41 7.95 1.84
C ILE A 35 -11.13 8.43 3.11
N VAL A 36 -11.02 7.65 4.19
CA VAL A 36 -11.58 7.98 5.50
C VAL A 36 -10.52 7.91 6.59
N ASN A 37 -10.83 8.45 7.77
CA ASN A 37 -9.91 8.50 8.89
C ASN A 37 -9.74 7.15 9.61
N MET A 38 -10.74 6.26 9.54
CA MET A 38 -10.72 4.96 10.22
C MET A 38 -11.65 3.95 9.55
N GLY A 39 -11.57 2.71 10.03
CA GLY A 39 -12.44 1.63 9.61
C GLY A 39 -11.83 0.68 8.59
N GLY A 40 -12.62 -0.29 8.24
CA GLY A 40 -12.32 -1.33 7.28
C GLY A 40 -13.55 -2.18 7.04
N PHE A 41 -13.42 -3.15 6.14
CA PHE A 41 -14.46 -4.15 5.93
C PHE A 41 -13.86 -5.48 5.49
N ILE A 42 -14.66 -6.52 5.65
CA ILE A 42 -14.45 -7.83 5.04
C ILE A 42 -15.64 -8.09 4.13
N ALA A 43 -15.40 -8.38 2.87
CA ALA A 43 -16.40 -8.78 1.89
C ALA A 43 -16.21 -10.25 1.53
N LEU A 44 -17.29 -11.01 1.49
CA LEU A 44 -17.28 -12.47 1.34
C LEU A 44 -18.38 -12.90 0.37
N ASN A 45 -18.12 -13.92 -0.44
CA ASN A 45 -19.11 -14.53 -1.33
C ASN A 45 -19.78 -15.78 -0.72
N SER A 46 -19.22 -16.36 0.35
CA SER A 46 -19.70 -17.58 1.01
C SER A 46 -20.36 -17.28 2.35
N GLU A 47 -21.60 -17.68 2.50
CA GLU A 47 -22.31 -17.58 3.79
C GLU A 47 -21.65 -18.44 4.88
N GLU A 48 -21.10 -19.59 4.54
CA GLU A 48 -20.39 -20.43 5.50
C GLU A 48 -19.15 -19.74 6.06
N ILE A 49 -18.34 -19.14 5.17
CA ILE A 49 -17.15 -18.38 5.58
C ILE A 49 -17.57 -17.14 6.38
N PHE A 50 -18.64 -16.45 5.97
CA PHE A 50 -19.17 -15.31 6.70
C PHE A 50 -19.52 -15.67 8.15
N ARG A 51 -20.25 -16.77 8.35
CA ARG A 51 -20.62 -17.25 9.70
C ARG A 51 -19.40 -17.57 10.56
N LYS A 52 -18.37 -18.19 10.00
CA LYS A 52 -17.10 -18.46 10.70
C LYS A 52 -16.35 -17.17 11.03
N ALA A 53 -16.27 -16.25 10.09
CA ALA A 53 -15.61 -14.95 10.27
C ALA A 53 -16.31 -14.06 11.30
N THR A 54 -17.63 -14.14 11.40
CA THR A 54 -18.44 -13.35 12.32
C THR A 54 -17.97 -13.47 13.77
N VAL A 55 -17.66 -14.68 14.22
CA VAL A 55 -17.20 -14.92 15.60
C VAL A 55 -15.90 -14.16 15.88
N PHE A 56 -14.93 -14.23 14.96
CA PHE A 56 -13.67 -13.51 15.09
C PHE A 56 -13.87 -12.00 14.97
N ASN A 57 -14.74 -11.55 14.08
CA ASN A 57 -15.06 -10.13 13.96
C ASN A 57 -15.60 -9.55 15.27
N ILE A 58 -16.51 -10.26 15.92
CA ILE A 58 -17.06 -9.82 17.22
C ILE A 58 -15.97 -9.79 18.30
N MET A 59 -15.07 -10.76 18.30
CA MET A 59 -14.01 -10.86 19.31
C MET A 59 -12.91 -9.79 19.16
N PHE A 60 -12.56 -9.41 17.94
CA PHE A 60 -11.37 -8.60 17.69
C PHE A 60 -11.67 -7.19 17.16
N GLU A 61 -12.81 -6.97 16.49
CA GLU A 61 -13.13 -5.71 15.82
C GLU A 61 -14.39 -5.06 16.41
N GLY A 62 -15.51 -5.75 16.40
CA GLY A 62 -16.77 -5.24 16.90
C GLY A 62 -17.96 -5.98 16.31
N TYR A 63 -19.19 -5.53 16.66
CA TYR A 63 -20.40 -6.23 16.24
C TYR A 63 -20.55 -6.22 14.72
N ILE A 64 -21.11 -7.30 14.16
CA ILE A 64 -21.12 -7.60 12.72
C ILE A 64 -21.76 -6.54 11.81
N THR A 65 -22.65 -5.69 12.36
CA THR A 65 -23.35 -4.67 11.58
C THR A 65 -22.57 -3.38 11.41
N TYR A 66 -21.63 -3.06 12.32
CA TYR A 66 -20.91 -1.79 12.29
C TYR A 66 -19.41 -1.91 12.67
N GLY A 67 -18.96 -3.08 13.13
CA GLY A 67 -17.55 -3.30 13.48
C GLY A 67 -17.00 -2.32 14.53
N GLY A 68 -17.84 -1.79 15.42
CA GLY A 68 -17.46 -0.74 16.37
C GLY A 68 -17.39 0.68 15.77
N MET A 69 -17.69 0.86 14.49
CA MET A 69 -17.67 2.16 13.83
C MET A 69 -18.92 3.00 14.19
N SER A 70 -18.74 4.32 14.31
CA SER A 70 -19.87 5.24 14.41
C SER A 70 -20.66 5.35 13.10
N GLY A 71 -21.93 5.72 13.13
CA GLY A 71 -22.72 5.96 11.93
C GLY A 71 -22.10 7.03 11.03
N ARG A 72 -21.47 8.05 11.61
CA ARG A 72 -20.73 9.09 10.88
C ARG A 72 -19.56 8.50 10.09
N ASP A 73 -18.79 7.62 10.70
CA ASP A 73 -17.63 7.00 10.04
C ASP A 73 -18.07 6.03 8.94
N MET A 74 -19.17 5.31 9.14
CA MET A 74 -19.76 4.47 8.10
C MET A 74 -20.27 5.29 6.90
N ASN A 75 -20.92 6.44 7.15
CA ASN A 75 -21.32 7.35 6.09
C ASN A 75 -20.12 7.91 5.33
N ALA A 76 -19.07 8.32 6.05
CA ALA A 76 -17.84 8.79 5.43
C ALA A 76 -17.19 7.68 4.56
N LEU A 77 -17.19 6.44 5.05
CA LEU A 77 -16.70 5.29 4.29
C LEU A 77 -17.51 5.05 3.00
N ALA A 78 -18.84 5.14 3.08
CA ALA A 78 -19.69 4.97 1.90
C ALA A 78 -19.37 6.00 0.81
N VAL A 79 -19.18 7.27 1.19
CA VAL A 79 -18.76 8.32 0.26
C VAL A 79 -17.34 8.08 -0.27
N GLY A 80 -16.40 7.77 0.63
CA GLY A 80 -15.01 7.52 0.27
C GLY A 80 -14.82 6.36 -0.71
N LEU A 81 -15.58 5.28 -0.56
CA LEU A 81 -15.56 4.14 -1.49
C LEU A 81 -16.05 4.54 -2.89
N MET A 82 -17.03 5.42 -2.98
CA MET A 82 -17.48 5.95 -4.27
C MET A 82 -16.42 6.85 -4.91
N GLU A 83 -15.85 7.79 -4.15
CA GLU A 83 -14.80 8.70 -4.63
C GLU A 83 -13.53 7.94 -5.04
N SER A 84 -13.17 6.87 -4.33
CA SER A 84 -11.96 6.07 -4.60
C SER A 84 -11.97 5.39 -5.97
N THR A 85 -13.12 5.30 -6.62
CA THR A 85 -13.27 4.74 -7.96
C THR A 85 -13.42 5.80 -9.06
N GLU A 86 -13.39 7.08 -8.71
CA GLU A 86 -13.47 8.17 -9.70
C GLU A 86 -12.13 8.29 -10.46
N PHE A 87 -12.23 8.43 -11.77
CA PHE A 87 -11.06 8.43 -12.65
C PHE A 87 -10.08 9.57 -12.33
N ASP A 88 -10.59 10.79 -12.19
CA ASP A 88 -9.74 11.98 -11.97
C ASP A 88 -8.94 11.90 -10.66
N TYR A 89 -9.58 11.35 -9.62
CA TYR A 89 -8.90 11.08 -8.35
C TYR A 89 -7.75 10.08 -8.52
N LEU A 90 -8.02 8.95 -9.17
CA LEU A 90 -7.02 7.90 -9.38
C LEU A 90 -5.92 8.36 -10.35
N GLU A 91 -6.26 9.10 -11.39
CA GLU A 91 -5.28 9.65 -12.32
C GLU A 91 -4.29 10.57 -11.59
N THR A 92 -4.81 11.51 -10.79
CA THR A 92 -3.96 12.40 -9.97
C THR A 92 -3.07 11.59 -9.04
N ARG A 93 -3.64 10.59 -8.38
CA ARG A 93 -2.93 9.71 -7.45
C ARG A 93 -1.77 8.96 -8.11
N ILE A 94 -2.01 8.38 -9.28
CA ILE A 94 -1.00 7.63 -10.03
C ILE A 94 0.07 8.58 -10.59
N LYS A 95 -0.33 9.73 -11.14
CA LYS A 95 0.61 10.73 -11.67
C LYS A 95 1.57 11.28 -10.61
N GLN A 96 1.14 11.42 -9.37
CA GLN A 96 2.03 11.81 -8.27
C GLN A 96 3.14 10.77 -8.04
N ILE A 97 2.78 9.49 -8.05
CA ILE A 97 3.77 8.42 -7.86
C ILE A 97 4.71 8.33 -9.06
N GLU A 98 4.18 8.48 -10.27
CA GLU A 98 4.98 8.52 -11.50
C GLU A 98 5.96 9.70 -11.49
N TYR A 99 5.52 10.85 -11.02
CA TYR A 99 6.38 12.03 -10.91
C TYR A 99 7.59 11.74 -10.01
N LEU A 100 7.36 11.31 -8.77
CA LEU A 100 8.45 10.97 -7.85
C LEU A 100 9.36 9.87 -8.42
N GLY A 101 8.77 8.81 -8.95
CA GLY A 101 9.55 7.69 -9.49
C GLY A 101 10.41 8.10 -10.69
N ASN A 102 9.91 8.94 -11.59
CA ASN A 102 10.65 9.44 -12.73
C ASN A 102 11.80 10.38 -12.28
N ARG A 103 11.56 11.25 -11.30
CA ARG A 103 12.61 12.10 -10.71
C ARG A 103 13.74 11.26 -10.11
N LEU A 104 13.41 10.22 -9.35
CA LEU A 104 14.41 9.30 -8.80
C LEU A 104 15.22 8.58 -9.91
N ILE A 105 14.55 8.18 -11.00
CA ILE A 105 15.23 7.56 -12.15
C ILE A 105 16.19 8.56 -12.81
N GLU A 106 15.79 9.81 -13.00
CA GLU A 106 16.63 10.87 -13.56
C GLU A 106 17.90 11.09 -12.73
N PHE A 107 17.81 10.95 -11.40
CA PHE A 107 18.97 10.98 -10.50
C PHE A 107 19.75 9.65 -10.42
N GLY A 108 19.39 8.64 -11.22
CA GLY A 108 20.07 7.35 -11.24
C GLY A 108 19.76 6.46 -10.04
N ILE A 109 18.73 6.77 -9.25
CA ILE A 109 18.33 5.97 -8.09
C ILE A 109 17.66 4.68 -8.58
N PRO A 110 18.13 3.50 -8.15
CA PRO A 110 17.52 2.24 -8.53
C PRO A 110 16.17 2.05 -7.82
N ILE A 111 15.10 1.97 -8.59
CA ILE A 111 13.75 1.73 -8.07
C ILE A 111 13.10 0.52 -8.74
N GLN A 112 12.08 -0.03 -8.09
CA GLN A 112 11.24 -1.07 -8.67
C GLN A 112 10.39 -0.51 -9.83
N ARG A 113 10.28 -1.27 -10.91
CA ARG A 113 9.46 -0.95 -12.08
C ARG A 113 8.45 -2.06 -12.37
N PRO A 114 7.29 -1.73 -12.96
CA PRO A 114 6.80 -0.40 -13.35
C PRO A 114 6.43 0.46 -12.14
N ILE A 115 6.51 1.79 -12.30
CA ILE A 115 6.05 2.74 -11.30
C ILE A 115 4.53 2.73 -11.25
N GLY A 116 3.95 2.78 -10.06
CA GLY A 116 2.50 2.85 -9.89
C GLY A 116 2.04 2.57 -8.47
N GLY A 117 0.73 2.54 -8.27
CA GLY A 117 0.12 2.29 -6.97
C GLY A 117 0.21 3.48 -6.02
N HIS A 118 0.75 3.26 -4.82
CA HIS A 118 0.74 4.25 -3.73
C HIS A 118 2.13 4.64 -3.22
N ALA A 119 3.18 4.07 -3.79
CA ALA A 119 4.54 4.24 -3.29
C ALA A 119 5.58 4.03 -4.40
N VAL A 120 6.76 4.60 -4.20
CA VAL A 120 7.97 4.23 -4.93
C VAL A 120 8.81 3.32 -4.02
N PHE A 121 9.40 2.28 -4.57
CA PHE A 121 10.25 1.33 -3.87
C PHE A 121 11.69 1.47 -4.35
N ILE A 122 12.58 1.95 -3.49
CA ILE A 122 14.00 2.04 -3.77
C ILE A 122 14.62 0.66 -3.54
N ASP A 123 15.38 0.16 -4.52
CA ASP A 123 16.19 -1.05 -4.36
C ASP A 123 17.46 -0.72 -3.56
N ALA A 124 17.39 -0.98 -2.26
CA ALA A 124 18.45 -0.63 -1.34
C ALA A 124 19.74 -1.45 -1.60
N THR A 125 19.62 -2.70 -2.08
CA THR A 125 20.77 -3.52 -2.42
C THR A 125 21.57 -2.92 -3.59
N ARG A 126 20.87 -2.45 -4.62
CA ARG A 126 21.51 -1.79 -5.74
C ARG A 126 22.00 -0.39 -5.41
N PHE A 127 21.37 0.29 -4.45
CA PHE A 127 21.78 1.61 -4.00
C PHE A 127 23.04 1.53 -3.10
N LEU A 128 23.12 0.53 -2.23
CA LEU A 128 24.23 0.29 -1.29
C LEU A 128 24.91 -1.07 -1.55
N PRO A 129 25.53 -1.28 -2.74
CA PRO A 129 25.98 -2.60 -3.18
C PRO A 129 27.13 -3.19 -2.35
N LYS A 130 27.78 -2.39 -1.52
CA LYS A 130 28.90 -2.82 -0.65
C LYS A 130 28.46 -3.14 0.76
N LEU A 131 27.21 -2.85 1.14
CA LEU A 131 26.73 -3.09 2.49
C LEU A 131 26.34 -4.57 2.64
N PRO A 132 26.89 -5.31 3.63
CA PRO A 132 26.52 -6.70 3.85
C PRO A 132 25.09 -6.83 4.40
N LYS A 133 24.43 -7.95 4.12
CA LYS A 133 23.03 -8.20 4.50
C LYS A 133 22.79 -8.14 6.00
N GLU A 134 23.78 -8.54 6.79
CA GLU A 134 23.75 -8.54 8.25
C GLU A 134 23.60 -7.13 8.84
N GLN A 135 23.86 -6.10 8.05
CA GLN A 135 23.68 -4.70 8.43
C GLN A 135 22.30 -4.14 7.99
N TYR A 136 21.33 -5.00 7.65
CA TYR A 136 19.96 -4.61 7.32
C TYR A 136 19.91 -3.48 6.27
N ILE A 137 20.30 -3.77 5.05
CA ILE A 137 20.55 -2.78 3.98
C ILE A 137 19.41 -1.77 3.82
N ALA A 138 18.17 -2.25 3.73
CA ALA A 138 17.01 -1.39 3.54
C ALA A 138 16.73 -0.52 4.78
N GLN A 139 16.90 -1.08 5.99
CA GLN A 139 16.74 -0.33 7.23
C GLN A 139 17.81 0.75 7.38
N THR A 140 19.06 0.43 7.05
CA THR A 140 20.15 1.39 7.05
C THR A 140 19.86 2.56 6.13
N LEU A 141 19.43 2.29 4.89
CA LEU A 141 19.04 3.36 3.96
C LEU A 141 17.86 4.19 4.50
N ALA A 142 16.84 3.55 5.10
CA ALA A 142 15.71 4.27 5.66
C ALA A 142 16.12 5.19 6.83
N ILE A 143 17.07 4.77 7.66
CA ILE A 143 17.62 5.58 8.77
C ILE A 143 18.41 6.77 8.23
N GLU A 144 19.27 6.55 7.24
CA GLU A 144 20.08 7.65 6.68
C GLU A 144 19.20 8.67 5.94
N LEU A 145 18.18 8.25 5.19
CA LEU A 145 17.19 9.16 4.61
C LEU A 145 16.50 10.04 5.66
N TYR A 146 16.17 9.44 6.81
CA TYR A 146 15.55 10.19 7.89
C TYR A 146 16.52 11.19 8.56
N LYS A 147 17.76 10.80 8.79
CA LYS A 147 18.78 11.66 9.41
C LYS A 147 19.18 12.83 8.51
N GLU A 148 19.36 12.58 7.22
CA GLU A 148 19.88 13.58 6.28
C GLU A 148 18.79 14.53 5.78
N ALA A 149 17.56 14.04 5.57
CA ALA A 149 16.50 14.81 4.92
C ALA A 149 15.15 14.78 5.66
N GLY A 150 15.04 14.14 6.81
CA GLY A 150 13.75 14.00 7.51
C GLY A 150 12.74 13.15 6.77
N ILE A 151 13.16 12.39 5.74
CA ILE A 151 12.28 11.55 4.93
C ILE A 151 12.07 10.22 5.62
N ARG A 152 10.82 9.93 5.99
CA ARG A 152 10.44 8.68 6.63
C ARG A 152 10.05 7.62 5.59
N GLY A 153 10.98 6.73 5.27
CA GLY A 153 10.72 5.50 4.51
C GLY A 153 10.30 4.33 5.40
N VAL A 154 9.80 3.27 4.77
CA VAL A 154 9.50 2.00 5.44
C VAL A 154 10.36 0.91 4.82
N GLU A 155 11.11 0.22 5.66
CA GLU A 155 11.88 -0.96 5.28
C GLU A 155 10.94 -2.09 4.84
N ILE A 156 11.26 -2.72 3.72
CA ILE A 156 10.63 -3.93 3.18
C ILE A 156 11.76 -4.90 2.82
N GLY A 157 12.25 -5.60 3.80
CA GLY A 157 13.41 -6.46 3.66
C GLY A 157 13.62 -7.38 4.87
N THR A 158 14.85 -7.53 5.29
CA THR A 158 15.26 -8.44 6.37
C THR A 158 14.57 -8.16 7.70
N LEU A 159 14.37 -6.90 8.07
CA LEU A 159 13.72 -6.55 9.34
C LEU A 159 12.23 -6.93 9.30
N LEU A 160 11.53 -6.61 8.21
CA LEU A 160 10.12 -6.97 8.03
C LEU A 160 9.92 -8.48 7.90
N ALA A 161 10.88 -9.20 7.29
CA ALA A 161 10.84 -10.66 7.17
C ALA A 161 10.92 -11.38 8.52
N ASP A 162 11.39 -10.67 9.54
CA ASP A 162 11.56 -11.16 10.90
C ASP A 162 12.51 -12.38 10.99
N ARG A 163 12.64 -12.94 12.15
CA ARG A 163 13.48 -14.11 12.43
C ARG A 163 12.70 -15.40 12.25
N ASP A 164 13.42 -16.45 11.96
CA ASP A 164 12.85 -17.79 12.03
C ASP A 164 12.35 -18.06 13.46
N PRO A 165 11.11 -18.54 13.64
CA PRO A 165 10.54 -18.72 14.98
C PRO A 165 11.23 -19.81 15.81
N VAL A 166 11.93 -20.75 15.16
CA VAL A 166 12.61 -21.88 15.81
C VAL A 166 14.10 -21.60 16.02
N THR A 167 14.81 -21.27 14.91
CA THR A 167 16.27 -21.07 14.95
C THR A 167 16.66 -19.68 15.47
N ARG A 168 15.73 -18.73 15.41
CA ARG A 168 15.95 -17.30 15.74
C ARG A 168 16.94 -16.58 14.84
N GLU A 169 17.34 -17.20 13.76
CA GLU A 169 18.18 -16.59 12.73
C GLU A 169 17.39 -15.61 11.86
N ASN A 170 18.04 -14.57 11.36
CA ASN A 170 17.41 -13.62 10.46
C ASN A 170 17.03 -14.30 9.14
N ARG A 171 15.85 -13.99 8.63
CA ARG A 171 15.45 -14.34 7.27
C ARG A 171 15.93 -13.25 6.33
N TYR A 172 16.70 -13.63 5.32
CA TYR A 172 17.20 -12.70 4.32
C TYR A 172 16.39 -12.85 3.03
N PRO A 173 15.42 -11.97 2.77
CA PRO A 173 14.63 -12.02 1.53
C PRO A 173 15.48 -11.66 0.32
N ALA A 174 15.01 -12.00 -0.86
CA ALA A 174 15.68 -11.67 -2.11
C ALA A 174 15.67 -10.17 -2.42
N LEU A 175 14.72 -9.42 -1.85
CA LEU A 175 14.54 -8.00 -2.05
C LEU A 175 14.74 -7.23 -0.75
N GLU A 176 15.58 -6.21 -0.81
CA GLU A 176 15.79 -5.21 0.23
C GLU A 176 15.34 -3.85 -0.31
N MET A 177 14.16 -3.40 0.09
CA MET A 177 13.51 -2.21 -0.45
C MET A 177 13.25 -1.17 0.62
N VAL A 178 13.33 0.10 0.25
CA VAL A 178 12.75 1.19 1.03
C VAL A 178 11.51 1.72 0.33
N ARG A 179 10.37 1.61 0.97
CA ARG A 179 9.09 2.11 0.47
C ARG A 179 8.90 3.57 0.86
N LEU A 180 8.83 4.44 -0.14
CA LEU A 180 8.40 5.83 -0.01
C LEU A 180 6.91 5.91 -0.34
N ALA A 181 6.07 5.85 0.69
CA ALA A 181 4.62 5.91 0.54
C ALA A 181 4.15 7.36 0.44
N ILE A 182 3.37 7.67 -0.59
CA ILE A 182 2.76 8.98 -0.76
C ILE A 182 1.32 8.92 -0.23
N PRO A 183 1.00 9.59 0.87
CA PRO A 183 -0.35 9.61 1.41
C PRO A 183 -1.31 10.37 0.49
N ARG A 184 -2.60 10.03 0.60
CA ARG A 184 -3.65 10.57 -0.27
C ARG A 184 -3.92 12.02 0.07
N ARG A 185 -3.96 12.89 -0.95
CA ARG A 185 -4.33 14.32 -0.84
C ARG A 185 -3.48 15.12 0.17
N VAL A 186 -2.21 14.73 0.38
CA VAL A 186 -1.30 15.40 1.34
C VAL A 186 -0.22 16.19 0.63
N TYR A 187 0.50 15.56 -0.31
CA TYR A 187 1.64 16.16 -0.98
C TYR A 187 1.29 16.66 -2.38
N THR A 188 2.02 17.70 -2.80
CA THR A 188 2.08 18.18 -4.17
C THR A 188 3.45 17.85 -4.77
N ASN A 189 3.64 18.07 -6.06
CA ASN A 189 4.93 17.83 -6.71
C ASN A 189 6.06 18.66 -6.05
N ASN A 190 5.78 19.89 -5.65
CA ASN A 190 6.78 20.74 -4.99
C ASN A 190 7.34 20.14 -3.69
N HIS A 191 6.54 19.33 -2.96
CA HIS A 191 7.02 18.62 -1.78
C HIS A 191 7.91 17.42 -2.13
N MET A 192 7.90 16.98 -3.38
CA MET A 192 8.71 15.86 -3.87
C MET A 192 10.00 16.34 -4.53
N ASP A 193 10.14 17.64 -4.78
CA ASP A 193 11.32 18.26 -5.39
C ASP A 193 12.36 18.69 -4.35
N VAL A 194 12.03 18.62 -3.07
CA VAL A 194 12.90 18.94 -1.92
C VAL A 194 13.64 17.69 -1.47
#